data_21285f34cd264856bf0d025e6fc54e73
#
_entry.id   21285f34cd264856bf0d025e6fc54e73
#
_cell.length_a   1.000
_cell.length_b   1.000
_cell.length_c   1.000
_cell.angle_alpha   90.00
_cell.angle_beta   90.00
_cell.angle_gamma   90.00
#
_symmetry.space_group_name_H-M   'P 1'
#
loop_
_entity.id
_entity.type
_entity.pdbx_description
1 polymer ?
#
loop_
_entity_poly.entity_id
_entity_poly.type
_entity_poly.pdbx_seq_one_letter_code
_entity_poly.pdbx_strand_id
1 'polypeptide(L)'
;MKYNNILIAPDSFKGGVSSVRFCEIVSEKIKKLRPEAVVRSLPIADGGEGTLECLKISAGGKSVFADTVGPYGEPMKAEILFTKVNEAVIETASCAGLPLVYGRMDPEKTTTAGLGKLIEYAVGHGAEHIILTLGG
;
A
#
# COMPACT_ATOMS: atom_id res chain seq x y z
N MET A 1 8.43 15.92 31.18
CA MET A 1 7.29 15.88 30.24
C MET A 1 6.21 14.96 30.79
N LYS A 2 4.92 15.28 30.56
CA LYS A 2 3.78 14.65 31.22
C LYS A 2 3.32 13.33 30.56
N TYR A 3 3.69 13.07 29.29
CA TYR A 3 3.17 11.94 28.51
C TYR A 3 4.26 10.94 28.16
N ASN A 4 4.06 9.67 28.53
CA ASN A 4 4.96 8.58 28.24
C ASN A 4 4.42 7.57 27.20
N ASN A 5 3.11 7.65 26.89
CA ASN A 5 2.49 6.83 25.85
C ASN A 5 2.32 7.69 24.58
N ILE A 6 2.91 7.25 23.49
CA ILE A 6 2.93 7.98 22.23
C ILE A 6 2.43 7.05 21.13
N LEU A 7 1.40 7.48 20.39
CA LEU A 7 0.93 6.84 19.18
C LEU A 7 1.41 7.65 17.97
N ILE A 8 2.00 6.98 16.99
CA ILE A 8 2.41 7.54 15.71
C ILE A 8 1.51 6.91 14.64
N ALA A 9 0.64 7.72 14.04
CA ALA A 9 -0.35 7.26 13.06
C ALA A 9 -0.41 8.22 11.87
N PRO A 10 0.65 8.30 11.04
CA PRO A 10 0.71 9.15 9.87
C PRO A 10 0.10 8.45 8.65
N ASP A 11 -0.36 9.24 7.71
CA ASP A 11 -0.44 8.85 6.31
C ASP A 11 0.92 9.10 5.61
N SER A 12 1.05 8.71 4.34
CA SER A 12 2.24 8.93 3.53
C SER A 12 2.42 10.41 3.19
N PHE A 13 3.68 10.83 3.04
CA PHE A 13 4.03 12.16 2.53
C PHE A 13 4.32 12.05 1.03
N LYS A 14 3.34 12.42 0.21
CA LYS A 14 3.40 12.28 -1.26
C LYS A 14 4.72 12.82 -1.83
N GLY A 15 5.45 11.95 -2.57
CA GLY A 15 6.77 12.28 -3.12
C GLY A 15 7.91 12.35 -2.09
N GLY A 16 7.64 11.99 -0.82
CA GLY A 16 8.63 12.05 0.27
C GLY A 16 8.85 10.68 0.93
N VAL A 17 8.16 10.42 2.03
CA VAL A 17 8.38 9.21 2.84
C VAL A 17 7.08 8.45 3.03
N SER A 18 7.12 7.10 2.99
CA SER A 18 5.97 6.27 3.28
C SER A 18 5.55 6.38 4.75
N SER A 19 4.28 6.11 5.05
CA SER A 19 3.76 6.12 6.42
C SER A 19 4.52 5.16 7.34
N VAL A 20 4.90 3.99 6.82
CA VAL A 20 5.71 2.99 7.53
C VAL A 20 7.09 3.54 7.87
N ARG A 21 7.79 4.08 6.88
CA ARG A 21 9.14 4.63 7.09
C ARG A 21 9.14 5.83 8.01
N PHE A 22 8.12 6.68 7.94
CA PHE A 22 7.94 7.77 8.89
C PHE A 22 7.79 7.26 10.32
N CYS A 23 6.95 6.23 10.53
CA CYS A 23 6.78 5.59 11.84
C CYS A 23 8.11 5.09 12.40
N GLU A 24 8.94 4.43 11.60
CA GLU A 24 10.26 3.93 11.99
C GLU A 24 11.17 5.07 12.46
N ILE A 25 11.36 6.08 11.62
CA ILE A 25 12.23 7.23 11.89
C ILE A 25 11.83 7.93 13.18
N VAL A 26 10.53 8.22 13.33
CA VAL A 26 10.01 8.96 14.49
C VAL A 26 10.10 8.10 15.75
N SER A 27 9.77 6.81 15.68
CA SER A 27 9.92 5.88 16.80
C SER A 27 11.35 5.79 17.31
N GLU A 28 12.31 5.62 16.39
CA GLU A 28 13.73 5.58 16.72
C GLU A 28 14.18 6.88 17.41
N LYS A 29 13.75 8.02 16.88
CA LYS A 29 14.13 9.32 17.43
C LYS A 29 13.53 9.53 18.82
N ILE A 30 12.27 9.16 19.01
CA ILE A 30 11.63 9.27 20.33
C ILE A 30 12.35 8.38 21.35
N LYS A 31 12.63 7.12 21.01
CA LYS A 31 13.32 6.18 21.90
C LYS A 31 14.74 6.64 22.26
N LYS A 32 15.46 7.30 21.33
CA LYS A 32 16.77 7.90 21.63
C LYS A 32 16.68 9.06 22.60
N LEU A 33 15.63 9.89 22.50
CA LEU A 33 15.45 11.06 23.37
C LEU A 33 14.77 10.71 24.68
N ARG A 34 13.96 9.65 24.68
CA ARG A 34 13.15 9.21 25.80
C ARG A 34 13.05 7.67 25.82
N PRO A 35 14.08 6.98 26.35
CA PRO A 35 14.12 5.50 26.37
C PRO A 35 12.93 4.88 27.12
N GLU A 36 12.37 5.59 28.10
CA GLU A 36 11.24 5.15 28.93
C GLU A 36 9.88 5.29 28.24
N ALA A 37 9.80 5.97 27.10
CA ALA A 37 8.53 6.17 26.41
C ALA A 37 8.03 4.88 25.73
N VAL A 38 6.74 4.60 25.91
CA VAL A 38 6.03 3.55 25.17
C VAL A 38 5.56 4.14 23.86
N VAL A 39 6.17 3.71 22.78
CA VAL A 39 5.86 4.18 21.42
C VAL A 39 5.14 3.07 20.67
N ARG A 40 3.97 3.39 20.11
CA ARG A 40 3.20 2.52 19.21
C ARG A 40 3.12 3.17 17.85
N SER A 41 3.41 2.40 16.81
CA SER A 41 3.30 2.83 15.40
C SER A 41 2.08 2.17 14.78
N LEU A 42 1.26 2.98 14.12
CA LEU A 42 0.10 2.56 13.36
C LEU A 42 0.11 3.32 12.02
N PRO A 43 0.89 2.85 11.04
CA PRO A 43 0.87 3.47 9.72
C PRO A 43 -0.53 3.33 9.11
N ILE A 44 -1.05 4.41 8.56
CA ILE A 44 -2.36 4.50 7.90
C ILE A 44 -2.18 4.88 6.43
N ALA A 45 -3.22 4.62 5.64
CA ALA A 45 -3.31 5.01 4.25
C ALA A 45 -4.78 5.25 3.87
N ASP A 46 -5.00 6.04 2.83
CA ASP A 46 -6.33 6.48 2.36
C ASP A 46 -6.97 5.55 1.31
N GLY A 47 -6.33 4.41 1.02
CA GLY A 47 -6.72 3.50 -0.05
C GLY A 47 -5.85 3.64 -1.31
N GLY A 48 -5.03 4.68 -1.42
CA GLY A 48 -4.08 4.89 -2.51
C GLY A 48 -2.75 4.18 -2.32
N GLU A 49 -1.70 4.77 -2.88
CA GLU A 49 -0.32 4.28 -2.81
C GLU A 49 0.13 4.04 -1.36
N GLY A 50 0.67 2.85 -1.09
CA GLY A 50 1.16 2.45 0.24
C GLY A 50 0.13 1.78 1.15
N THR A 51 -1.12 1.65 0.72
CA THR A 51 -2.17 0.96 1.50
C THR A 51 -1.82 -0.51 1.71
N LEU A 52 -1.28 -1.17 0.68
CA LEU A 52 -0.88 -2.57 0.77
C LEU A 52 0.25 -2.77 1.79
N GLU A 53 1.22 -1.85 1.85
CA GLU A 53 2.31 -1.86 2.83
C GLU A 53 1.77 -1.77 4.27
N CYS A 54 0.80 -0.88 4.51
CA CYS A 54 0.15 -0.73 5.81
C CYS A 54 -0.63 -1.99 6.21
N LEU A 55 -1.35 -2.60 5.26
CA LEU A 55 -2.14 -3.80 5.50
C LEU A 55 -1.27 -5.03 5.79
N LYS A 56 -0.11 -5.16 5.15
CA LYS A 56 0.86 -6.21 5.50
C LYS A 56 1.27 -6.18 6.96
N ILE A 57 1.48 -4.99 7.50
CA ILE A 57 1.89 -4.81 8.89
C ILE A 57 0.73 -5.14 9.85
N SER A 58 -0.49 -4.73 9.51
CA SER A 58 -1.65 -4.85 10.41
C SER A 58 -2.35 -6.20 10.32
N ALA A 59 -2.58 -6.71 9.11
CA ALA A 59 -3.32 -7.95 8.86
C ALA A 59 -2.39 -9.15 8.60
N GLY A 60 -1.14 -8.90 8.21
CA GLY A 60 -0.24 -9.94 7.73
C GLY A 60 -0.70 -10.49 6.39
N GLY A 61 -0.18 -11.68 6.02
CA GLY A 61 -0.54 -12.34 4.78
C GLY A 61 0.68 -12.69 3.94
N LYS A 62 0.44 -13.17 2.72
CA LYS A 62 1.48 -13.54 1.75
C LYS A 62 1.38 -12.64 0.54
N SER A 63 2.46 -11.95 0.24
CA SER A 63 2.58 -11.15 -0.99
C SER A 63 3.01 -12.01 -2.17
N VAL A 64 2.37 -11.77 -3.31
CA VAL A 64 2.69 -12.39 -4.60
C VAL A 64 2.76 -11.30 -5.66
N PHE A 65 3.76 -11.38 -6.55
CA PHE A 65 3.84 -10.49 -7.71
C PHE A 65 3.25 -11.20 -8.94
N ALA A 66 2.21 -10.60 -9.51
CA ALA A 66 1.55 -11.10 -10.71
C ALA A 66 1.88 -10.23 -11.94
N ASP A 67 1.96 -10.88 -13.09
CA ASP A 67 2.11 -10.18 -14.37
C ASP A 67 0.83 -9.43 -14.72
N THR A 68 0.97 -8.17 -15.10
CA THR A 68 -0.12 -7.28 -15.45
C THR A 68 0.31 -6.26 -16.50
N VAL A 69 -0.49 -5.23 -16.73
CA VAL A 69 -0.16 -4.11 -17.61
C VAL A 69 -0.34 -2.79 -16.87
N GLY A 70 0.48 -1.83 -17.25
CA GLY A 70 0.39 -0.46 -16.77
C GLY A 70 -0.67 0.36 -17.49
N PRO A 71 -0.77 1.67 -17.18
CA PRO A 71 -1.81 2.55 -17.71
C PRO A 71 -1.82 2.68 -19.23
N TYR A 72 -0.69 2.49 -19.89
CA TYR A 72 -0.55 2.55 -21.36
C TYR A 72 -0.43 1.17 -22.00
N GLY A 73 -0.77 0.10 -21.27
CA GLY A 73 -0.70 -1.29 -21.76
C GLY A 73 0.69 -1.92 -21.70
N GLU A 74 1.69 -1.22 -21.16
CA GLU A 74 3.04 -1.73 -20.99
C GLU A 74 3.09 -2.90 -20.00
N PRO A 75 3.83 -3.99 -20.30
CA PRO A 75 3.98 -5.10 -19.37
C PRO A 75 4.64 -4.67 -18.07
N MET A 76 4.07 -5.10 -16.94
CA MET A 76 4.62 -4.86 -15.62
C MET A 76 4.24 -5.98 -14.63
N LYS A 77 4.78 -5.91 -13.43
CA LYS A 77 4.34 -6.74 -12.29
C LYS A 77 3.76 -5.84 -11.20
N ALA A 78 2.69 -6.31 -10.60
CA ALA A 78 2.13 -5.65 -9.43
C ALA A 78 1.89 -6.65 -8.31
N GLU A 79 1.88 -6.15 -7.08
CA GLU A 79 1.75 -6.94 -5.88
C GLU A 79 0.29 -7.18 -5.51
N ILE A 80 -0.01 -8.40 -5.09
CA ILE A 80 -1.28 -8.81 -4.49
C ILE A 80 -0.98 -9.35 -3.11
N LEU A 81 -1.71 -8.92 -2.08
CA LEU A 81 -1.61 -9.45 -0.74
C LEU A 81 -2.74 -10.47 -0.51
N PHE A 82 -2.39 -11.74 -0.33
CA PHE A 82 -3.32 -12.77 0.11
C PHE A 82 -3.33 -12.83 1.63
N THR A 83 -4.48 -12.60 2.24
CA THR A 83 -4.67 -12.67 3.69
C THR A 83 -4.96 -14.11 4.12
N LYS A 84 -5.05 -14.34 5.44
CA LYS A 84 -5.33 -15.67 6.02
C LYS A 84 -6.77 -16.13 5.86
N VAL A 85 -7.67 -15.27 5.42
CA VAL A 85 -9.12 -15.53 5.28
C VAL A 85 -9.57 -15.62 3.82
N ASN A 86 -8.69 -16.10 2.94
CA ASN A 86 -8.93 -16.25 1.49
C ASN A 86 -9.32 -14.92 0.80
N GLU A 87 -8.82 -13.81 1.32
CA GLU A 87 -8.98 -12.50 0.70
C GLU A 87 -7.73 -12.15 -0.10
N ALA A 88 -7.92 -11.51 -1.24
CA ALA A 88 -6.88 -10.84 -1.98
C ALA A 88 -7.07 -9.32 -1.91
N VAL A 89 -6.06 -8.63 -1.44
CA VAL A 89 -6.03 -7.17 -1.45
C VAL A 89 -5.19 -6.70 -2.64
N ILE A 90 -5.77 -5.86 -3.47
CA ILE A 90 -5.15 -5.31 -4.68
C ILE A 90 -5.18 -3.78 -4.57
N GLU A 91 -4.00 -3.18 -4.56
CA GLU A 91 -3.86 -1.74 -4.59
C GLU A 91 -3.95 -1.25 -6.04
N THR A 92 -5.01 -0.52 -6.38
CA THR A 92 -5.24 -0.01 -7.74
C THR A 92 -4.08 0.89 -8.19
N ALA A 93 -3.51 1.67 -7.29
CA ALA A 93 -2.38 2.53 -7.57
C ALA A 93 -1.14 1.77 -8.06
N SER A 94 -1.00 0.48 -7.72
CA SER A 94 0.15 -0.34 -8.14
C SER A 94 0.22 -0.62 -9.64
N CYS A 95 -0.91 -0.54 -10.37
CA CYS A 95 -0.97 -0.76 -11.81
C CYS A 95 -1.67 0.38 -12.59
N ALA A 96 -2.35 1.29 -11.90
CA ALA A 96 -3.07 2.41 -12.50
C ALA A 96 -2.90 3.74 -11.73
N GLY A 97 -1.87 3.83 -10.90
CA GLY A 97 -1.61 5.00 -10.06
C GLY A 97 -1.00 6.18 -10.81
N LEU A 98 -1.19 7.36 -10.25
CA LEU A 98 -0.66 8.62 -10.79
C LEU A 98 0.86 8.61 -11.03
N PRO A 99 1.71 8.00 -10.17
CA PRO A 99 3.15 7.95 -10.41
C PRO A 99 3.54 7.27 -11.73
N LEU A 100 2.73 6.32 -12.23
CA LEU A 100 2.99 5.60 -13.47
C LEU A 100 2.77 6.44 -14.73
N VAL A 101 2.10 7.58 -14.58
CA VAL A 101 1.74 8.47 -15.70
C VAL A 101 2.37 9.85 -15.60
N TYR A 102 3.22 10.12 -14.60
CA TYR A 102 3.90 11.42 -14.50
C TYR A 102 4.63 11.79 -15.78
N GLY A 103 4.43 13.04 -16.21
CA GLY A 103 5.02 13.59 -17.45
C GLY A 103 4.33 13.18 -18.75
N ARG A 104 3.33 12.29 -18.69
CA ARG A 104 2.56 11.81 -19.86
C ARG A 104 1.08 11.57 -19.55
N MET A 105 0.49 12.41 -18.70
CA MET A 105 -0.92 12.26 -18.28
C MET A 105 -1.85 12.52 -19.48
N ASP A 106 -2.54 11.48 -19.92
CA ASP A 106 -3.53 11.54 -21.00
C ASP A 106 -4.66 10.54 -20.66
N PRO A 107 -5.76 11.01 -20.04
CA PRO A 107 -6.84 10.12 -19.58
C PRO A 107 -7.57 9.41 -20.74
N GLU A 108 -7.47 9.92 -21.97
CA GLU A 108 -8.10 9.28 -23.14
C GLU A 108 -7.31 8.06 -23.64
N LYS A 109 -6.03 7.96 -23.24
CA LYS A 109 -5.13 6.87 -23.67
C LYS A 109 -4.76 5.90 -22.55
N THR A 110 -5.16 6.19 -21.30
CA THR A 110 -4.87 5.33 -20.18
C THR A 110 -5.98 4.31 -19.94
N THR A 111 -5.62 3.21 -19.30
CA THR A 111 -6.53 2.11 -18.98
C THR A 111 -6.29 1.55 -17.57
N THR A 112 -7.33 0.99 -16.97
CA THR A 112 -7.26 0.19 -15.76
C THR A 112 -7.29 -1.32 -16.04
N ALA A 113 -7.03 -1.74 -17.27
CA ALA A 113 -7.04 -3.16 -17.65
C ALA A 113 -6.08 -4.02 -16.82
N GLY A 114 -4.99 -3.42 -16.32
CA GLY A 114 -4.07 -4.08 -15.41
C GLY A 114 -4.73 -4.56 -14.13
N LEU A 115 -5.66 -3.78 -13.58
CA LEU A 115 -6.42 -4.18 -12.40
C LEU A 115 -7.27 -5.43 -12.67
N GLY A 116 -7.92 -5.51 -13.84
CA GLY A 116 -8.68 -6.69 -14.27
C GLY A 116 -7.84 -7.96 -14.29
N LYS A 117 -6.60 -7.89 -14.80
CA LYS A 117 -5.66 -9.02 -14.80
C LYS A 117 -5.26 -9.46 -13.39
N LEU A 118 -5.08 -8.52 -12.46
CA LEU A 118 -4.78 -8.83 -11.07
C LEU A 118 -5.95 -9.50 -10.38
N ILE A 119 -7.19 -9.07 -10.66
CA ILE A 119 -8.42 -9.70 -10.18
C ILE A 119 -8.52 -11.14 -10.70
N GLU A 120 -8.33 -11.35 -12.01
CA GLU A 120 -8.34 -12.67 -12.65
C GLU A 120 -7.29 -13.60 -12.02
N TYR A 121 -6.07 -13.08 -11.80
CA TYR A 121 -5.01 -13.81 -11.11
C TYR A 121 -5.44 -14.21 -9.69
N ALA A 122 -6.00 -13.28 -8.91
CA ALA A 122 -6.40 -13.53 -7.54
C ALA A 122 -7.49 -14.62 -7.45
N VAL A 123 -8.51 -14.54 -8.30
CA VAL A 123 -9.59 -15.56 -8.40
C VAL A 123 -9.00 -16.93 -8.77
N GLY A 124 -8.14 -16.98 -9.78
CA GLY A 124 -7.48 -18.21 -10.23
C GLY A 124 -6.57 -18.84 -9.16
N HIS A 125 -6.17 -18.08 -8.13
CA HIS A 125 -5.35 -18.54 -7.01
C HIS A 125 -6.12 -18.70 -5.69
N GLY A 126 -7.46 -18.80 -5.78
CA GLY A 126 -8.32 -19.19 -4.66
C GLY A 126 -8.78 -18.05 -3.76
N ALA A 127 -8.72 -16.79 -4.21
CA ALA A 127 -9.35 -15.71 -3.48
C ALA A 127 -10.88 -15.84 -3.58
N GLU A 128 -11.54 -15.88 -2.44
CA GLU A 128 -13.00 -15.88 -2.31
C GLU A 128 -13.55 -14.45 -2.16
N HIS A 129 -12.71 -13.56 -1.62
CA HIS A 129 -13.01 -12.15 -1.46
C HIS A 129 -11.90 -11.30 -2.05
N ILE A 130 -12.26 -10.21 -2.72
CA ILE A 130 -11.31 -9.26 -3.29
C ILE A 130 -11.58 -7.88 -2.71
N ILE A 131 -10.55 -7.31 -2.11
CA ILE A 131 -10.54 -5.93 -1.63
C ILE A 131 -9.73 -5.09 -2.61
N LEU A 132 -10.42 -4.17 -3.30
CA LEU A 132 -9.75 -3.18 -4.14
C LEU A 132 -9.57 -1.90 -3.34
N THR A 133 -8.33 -1.46 -3.21
CA THR A 133 -8.06 -0.18 -2.56
C THR A 133 -8.00 0.92 -3.62
N LEU A 134 -8.87 1.90 -3.46
CA LEU A 134 -9.04 3.02 -4.38
C LEU A 134 -8.57 4.28 -3.67
N GLY A 135 -7.49 4.84 -4.15
CA GLY A 135 -7.05 6.16 -3.69
C GLY A 135 -7.89 7.28 -4.30
N GLY A 136 -7.86 8.43 -3.65
CA GLY A 136 -8.48 9.65 -4.15
C GLY A 136 -7.62 10.40 -5.16
#